data_e7e180eeec509174b73aab8433390eec
#
_entry.id   e7e180eeec509174b73aab8433390eec
#
_cell.length_a   1.000
_cell.length_b   1.000
_cell.length_c   1.000
_cell.angle_alpha   90.00
_cell.angle_beta   90.00
_cell.angle_gamma   90.00
#
_symmetry.space_group_name_H-M   'P 1'
#
loop_
_entity.id
_entity.type
_entity.pdbx_description
1 polymer ?
#
loop_
_entity_poly.entity_id
_entity_poly.type
_entity_poly.pdbx_seq_one_letter_code
_entity_poly.pdbx_strand_id
1 'polypeptide(L)'
;DAAAWPDTVGRALLQDAYGSFLIQGARATRLWCLVQAARAAIRRGRRVLVVTGDVENAGRLAEALAAAGDRPLLLHSGLSARERAAVWQSAQDSSATILVGTRMAVFAPIDRLGLVWVEGEDDASLKEEQSPRYHAREVARRRACCDRALLVLASSHPSLESWSAVQQGEMTACVYRDPSGFPRVQVIDLREYSRETPAGTLLSPPLYEGIQEALRQNALAILYLNRKGFASVLHCGDCGAMPQCDACSVALTFFRRSNHVRCHYCGRTKPVPDHCTRCQSLKLEPVGSGTERIEEAVRRKFPLARVGRVDGETIRRPADARAFSRLLAAGELDIVIGTQMLFRFGLQARAAFVGVPDADAGLHVPDFRSAERMYHGLMDAVELALPAHAGGAVMIQTRLTDHHAIMAVAAGDDSVFLQQEQAFRQMLQYPPLTSLVRLDVSGTLEPVVAQAAGRWAALLRAEVVSAGNRGTNAGDGSPLPQRSTGFGGETSSIVILGPSPAPHAMARGRYCWQILVKSLSLEVGKEIVVRTREVLDRESRRGGLRFDIDVDPVAMA
;
A
#
# COMPACT_ATOMS: atom_id res chain seq x y z
N ASP A 1 -6.45 23.28 -12.92
CA ASP A 1 -6.56 24.60 -12.32
C ASP A 1 -7.37 24.51 -11.01
N ALA A 2 -6.74 24.70 -9.84
CA ALA A 2 -7.42 24.59 -8.54
C ALA A 2 -8.64 25.55 -8.45
N ALA A 3 -8.59 26.68 -9.11
CA ALA A 3 -9.69 27.66 -9.16
C ALA A 3 -10.97 27.10 -9.81
N ALA A 4 -10.85 26.15 -10.76
CA ALA A 4 -12.01 25.54 -11.43
C ALA A 4 -12.68 24.42 -10.64
N TRP A 5 -12.05 23.92 -9.56
CA TRP A 5 -12.56 22.79 -8.79
C TRP A 5 -13.96 23.01 -8.18
N PRO A 6 -14.27 24.16 -7.52
CA PRO A 6 -15.60 24.41 -6.98
C PRO A 6 -16.70 24.38 -8.05
N ASP A 7 -16.40 24.89 -9.25
CA ASP A 7 -17.35 24.90 -10.36
C ASP A 7 -17.56 23.52 -10.95
N THR A 8 -16.50 22.70 -11.02
CA THR A 8 -16.55 21.31 -11.48
C THR A 8 -17.43 20.47 -10.55
N VAL A 9 -17.16 20.52 -9.24
CA VAL A 9 -18.00 19.86 -8.23
C VAL A 9 -19.42 20.40 -8.23
N GLY A 10 -19.57 21.72 -8.31
CA GLY A 10 -20.86 22.38 -8.36
C GLY A 10 -21.72 21.88 -9.53
N ARG A 11 -21.15 21.80 -10.73
CA ARG A 11 -21.83 21.27 -11.92
C ARG A 11 -22.17 19.79 -11.76
N ALA A 12 -21.25 18.97 -11.30
CA ALA A 12 -21.48 17.54 -11.09
C ALA A 12 -22.59 17.27 -10.06
N LEU A 13 -22.63 18.03 -8.96
CA LEU A 13 -23.71 17.94 -7.98
C LEU A 13 -25.08 18.39 -8.52
N LEU A 14 -25.11 19.28 -9.53
CA LEU A 14 -26.36 19.71 -10.15
C LEU A 14 -26.99 18.62 -11.03
N GLN A 15 -26.20 17.70 -11.57
CA GLN A 15 -26.68 16.62 -12.42
C GLN A 15 -27.43 15.53 -11.64
N ASP A 16 -27.34 15.53 -10.31
CA ASP A 16 -27.90 14.51 -9.41
C ASP A 16 -27.60 13.06 -9.87
N ALA A 17 -26.38 12.87 -10.37
CA ALA A 17 -25.88 11.64 -10.94
C ALA A 17 -24.56 11.23 -10.29
N TYR A 18 -24.26 9.94 -10.34
CA TYR A 18 -22.93 9.45 -9.95
C TYR A 18 -21.85 10.06 -10.85
N GLY A 19 -20.80 10.54 -10.19
CA GLY A 19 -19.56 10.99 -10.85
C GLY A 19 -18.37 10.62 -9.99
N SER A 20 -17.22 10.34 -10.63
CA SER A 20 -16.01 9.92 -9.90
C SER A 20 -14.80 10.74 -10.31
N PHE A 21 -14.04 11.19 -9.32
CA PHE A 21 -12.86 12.05 -9.47
C PHE A 21 -11.68 11.48 -8.69
N LEU A 22 -10.51 11.52 -9.30
CA LEU A 22 -9.23 11.30 -8.63
C LEU A 22 -8.54 12.65 -8.44
N ILE A 23 -8.33 13.07 -7.19
CA ILE A 23 -7.55 14.26 -6.87
C ILE A 23 -6.15 13.84 -6.48
N GLN A 24 -5.18 14.29 -7.26
CA GLN A 24 -3.78 14.14 -6.97
C GLN A 24 -3.16 15.48 -6.63
N GLY A 25 -2.47 15.57 -5.49
CA GLY A 25 -1.80 16.79 -5.08
C GLY A 25 -1.36 16.80 -3.62
N ALA A 26 -0.66 17.83 -3.23
CA ALA A 26 -0.20 18.02 -1.86
C ALA A 26 -1.38 18.07 -0.87
N ARG A 27 -1.13 17.63 0.36
CA ARG A 27 -2.15 17.55 1.42
C ARG A 27 -2.97 18.83 1.61
N ALA A 28 -2.32 19.98 1.59
CA ALA A 28 -3.01 21.28 1.76
C ALA A 28 -4.02 21.53 0.63
N THR A 29 -3.66 21.20 -0.59
CA THR A 29 -4.53 21.32 -1.77
C THR A 29 -5.71 20.35 -1.69
N ARG A 30 -5.47 19.09 -1.32
CA ARG A 30 -6.55 18.11 -1.15
C ARG A 30 -7.54 18.53 -0.07
N LEU A 31 -7.02 19.03 1.07
CA LEU A 31 -7.86 19.55 2.15
C LEU A 31 -8.71 20.76 1.71
N TRP A 32 -8.11 21.67 0.96
CA TRP A 32 -8.85 22.79 0.37
C TRP A 32 -9.95 22.29 -0.58
N CYS A 33 -9.64 21.34 -1.46
CA CYS A 33 -10.61 20.72 -2.37
C CYS A 33 -11.75 20.04 -1.60
N LEU A 34 -11.44 19.31 -0.52
CA LEU A 34 -12.43 18.68 0.34
C LEU A 34 -13.40 19.70 0.95
N VAL A 35 -12.86 20.78 1.53
CA VAL A 35 -13.68 21.84 2.15
C VAL A 35 -14.60 22.49 1.12
N GLN A 36 -14.10 22.80 -0.08
CA GLN A 36 -14.93 23.40 -1.13
C GLN A 36 -16.04 22.43 -1.61
N ALA A 37 -15.69 21.15 -1.81
CA ALA A 37 -16.65 20.12 -2.21
C ALA A 37 -17.72 19.89 -1.14
N ALA A 38 -17.32 19.79 0.12
CA ALA A 38 -18.25 19.63 1.25
C ALA A 38 -19.25 20.79 1.34
N ARG A 39 -18.75 22.02 1.29
CA ARG A 39 -19.60 23.23 1.26
C ARG A 39 -20.57 23.24 0.08
N ALA A 40 -20.12 22.84 -1.10
CA ALA A 40 -20.97 22.79 -2.29
C ALA A 40 -22.10 21.74 -2.14
N ALA A 41 -21.82 20.59 -1.54
CA ALA A 41 -22.81 19.54 -1.25
C ALA A 41 -23.83 20.03 -0.21
N ILE A 42 -23.35 20.60 0.90
CA ILE A 42 -24.21 21.06 2.02
C ILE A 42 -25.16 22.18 1.57
N ARG A 43 -24.67 23.15 0.78
CA ARG A 43 -25.55 24.21 0.21
C ARG A 43 -26.69 23.67 -0.63
N ARG A 44 -26.60 22.42 -1.10
CA ARG A 44 -27.67 21.72 -1.85
C ARG A 44 -28.50 20.77 -0.98
N GLY A 45 -28.36 20.87 0.33
CA GLY A 45 -29.07 19.99 1.26
C GLY A 45 -28.62 18.53 1.20
N ARG A 46 -27.41 18.28 0.63
CA ARG A 46 -26.79 16.95 0.58
C ARG A 46 -25.80 16.78 1.71
N ARG A 47 -25.57 15.54 2.11
CA ARG A 47 -24.67 15.16 3.20
C ARG A 47 -23.34 14.65 2.66
N VAL A 48 -22.32 14.69 3.52
CA VAL A 48 -20.93 14.37 3.16
C VAL A 48 -20.40 13.24 4.02
N LEU A 49 -19.79 12.24 3.39
CA LEU A 49 -19.05 11.16 4.04
C LEU A 49 -17.57 11.30 3.68
N VAL A 50 -16.70 11.38 4.70
CA VAL A 50 -15.25 11.41 4.54
C VAL A 50 -14.64 10.18 5.21
N VAL A 51 -13.84 9.43 4.45
CA VAL A 51 -13.21 8.19 4.91
C VAL A 51 -11.70 8.32 4.77
N THR A 52 -10.96 7.86 5.78
CA THR A 52 -9.48 7.82 5.76
C THR A 52 -8.95 6.55 6.44
N GLY A 53 -7.67 6.26 6.27
CA GLY A 53 -7.05 5.04 6.77
C GLY A 53 -6.87 5.00 8.29
N ASP A 54 -6.62 6.14 8.94
CA ASP A 54 -6.26 6.19 10.36
C ASP A 54 -7.06 7.21 11.17
N VAL A 55 -7.08 7.00 12.49
CA VAL A 55 -7.86 7.80 13.45
C VAL A 55 -7.34 9.23 13.57
N GLU A 56 -6.03 9.41 13.50
CA GLU A 56 -5.42 10.73 13.69
C GLU A 56 -5.71 11.64 12.50
N ASN A 57 -5.63 11.09 11.28
CA ASN A 57 -5.99 11.83 10.08
C ASN A 57 -7.50 12.13 10.06
N ALA A 58 -8.36 11.19 10.51
CA ALA A 58 -9.79 11.45 10.67
C ALA A 58 -10.05 12.65 11.60
N GLY A 59 -9.35 12.72 12.74
CA GLY A 59 -9.43 13.86 13.66
C GLY A 59 -9.04 15.19 13.01
N ARG A 60 -7.92 15.23 12.30
CA ARG A 60 -7.45 16.44 11.61
C ARG A 60 -8.40 16.92 10.50
N LEU A 61 -8.96 15.98 9.74
CA LEU A 61 -9.96 16.31 8.72
C LEU A 61 -11.23 16.88 9.36
N ALA A 62 -11.67 16.29 10.48
CA ALA A 62 -12.82 16.79 11.23
C ALA A 62 -12.57 18.19 11.79
N GLU A 63 -11.39 18.47 12.37
CA GLU A 63 -11.00 19.80 12.84
C GLU A 63 -10.98 20.84 11.71
N ALA A 64 -10.41 20.50 10.57
CA ALA A 64 -10.37 21.39 9.41
C ALA A 64 -11.76 21.69 8.85
N LEU A 65 -12.66 20.71 8.79
CA LEU A 65 -14.03 20.91 8.38
C LEU A 65 -14.82 21.70 9.42
N ALA A 66 -14.57 21.50 10.72
CA ALA A 66 -15.18 22.29 11.80
C ALA A 66 -14.75 23.77 11.73
N ALA A 67 -13.49 24.04 11.44
CA ALA A 67 -13.00 25.42 11.22
C ALA A 67 -13.66 26.08 9.99
N ALA A 68 -14.17 25.30 9.06
CA ALA A 68 -14.91 25.77 7.90
C ALA A 68 -16.41 26.06 8.16
N GLY A 69 -16.89 25.85 9.39
CA GLY A 69 -18.24 26.24 9.85
C GLY A 69 -19.19 25.07 10.13
N ASP A 70 -18.77 23.83 9.86
CA ASP A 70 -19.59 22.64 10.09
C ASP A 70 -19.00 21.78 11.21
N ARG A 71 -19.85 21.21 12.06
CA ARG A 71 -19.41 20.24 13.09
C ARG A 71 -19.60 18.82 12.57
N PRO A 72 -18.50 18.15 12.12
CA PRO A 72 -18.60 16.78 11.64
C PRO A 72 -18.76 15.79 12.80
N LEU A 73 -19.54 14.72 12.57
CA LEU A 73 -19.49 13.52 13.41
C LEU A 73 -18.19 12.77 13.14
N LEU A 74 -17.58 12.24 14.20
CA LEU A 74 -16.35 11.44 14.07
C LEU A 74 -16.62 9.97 14.42
N LEU A 75 -16.33 9.03 13.50
CA LEU A 75 -16.58 7.61 13.65
C LEU A 75 -15.33 6.76 13.44
N HIS A 76 -14.81 6.15 14.49
CA HIS A 76 -13.63 5.28 14.41
C HIS A 76 -13.60 4.20 15.50
N SER A 77 -12.73 3.21 15.36
CA SER A 77 -12.61 2.06 16.27
C SER A 77 -12.14 2.42 17.69
N GLY A 78 -11.49 3.57 17.89
CA GLY A 78 -11.05 4.04 19.20
C GLY A 78 -12.17 4.58 20.10
N LEU A 79 -13.39 4.78 19.56
CA LEU A 79 -14.56 5.15 20.35
C LEU A 79 -15.08 3.95 21.13
N SER A 80 -15.66 4.18 22.33
CA SER A 80 -16.40 3.16 23.07
C SER A 80 -17.63 2.68 22.30
N ALA A 81 -18.16 1.53 22.64
CA ALA A 81 -19.37 1.01 21.99
C ALA A 81 -20.57 1.98 22.12
N ARG A 82 -20.69 2.66 23.27
CA ARG A 82 -21.73 3.66 23.51
C ARG A 82 -21.57 4.90 22.61
N GLU A 83 -20.37 5.42 22.50
CA GLU A 83 -20.08 6.56 21.64
C GLU A 83 -20.32 6.22 20.16
N ARG A 84 -19.87 5.04 19.70
CA ARG A 84 -20.14 4.59 18.33
C ARG A 84 -21.64 4.49 18.05
N ALA A 85 -22.42 3.92 19.00
CA ALA A 85 -23.87 3.84 18.87
C ALA A 85 -24.50 5.23 18.79
N ALA A 86 -24.07 6.19 19.61
CA ALA A 86 -24.56 7.56 19.58
C ALA A 86 -24.26 8.26 18.24
N VAL A 87 -23.03 8.11 17.71
CA VAL A 87 -22.66 8.65 16.39
C VAL A 87 -23.49 8.01 15.28
N TRP A 88 -23.72 6.69 15.36
CA TRP A 88 -24.53 5.95 14.40
C TRP A 88 -25.99 6.44 14.37
N GLN A 89 -26.58 6.64 15.56
CA GLN A 89 -27.92 7.19 15.72
C GLN A 89 -28.01 8.62 15.14
N SER A 90 -27.05 9.50 15.50
CA SER A 90 -26.99 10.86 14.98
C SER A 90 -26.81 10.91 13.45
N ALA A 91 -26.10 9.93 12.87
CA ALA A 91 -25.97 9.79 11.43
C ALA A 91 -27.31 9.42 10.78
N GLN A 92 -28.11 8.58 11.43
CA GLN A 92 -29.42 8.14 10.95
C GLN A 92 -30.47 9.25 11.08
N ASP A 93 -30.49 9.98 12.20
CA ASP A 93 -31.49 11.00 12.50
C ASP A 93 -31.32 12.31 11.69
N SER A 94 -30.48 12.30 10.68
CA SER A 94 -30.25 13.44 9.77
C SER A 94 -29.78 14.74 10.45
N SER A 95 -29.34 14.68 11.71
CA SER A 95 -28.90 15.85 12.47
C SER A 95 -27.52 16.37 12.05
N ALA A 96 -26.70 15.53 11.40
CA ALA A 96 -25.35 15.91 10.98
C ALA A 96 -25.23 16.01 9.46
N THR A 97 -24.55 17.04 8.99
CA THR A 97 -24.27 17.28 7.57
C THR A 97 -23.02 16.56 7.09
N ILE A 98 -22.03 16.36 7.98
CA ILE A 98 -20.75 15.71 7.67
C ILE A 98 -20.47 14.59 8.66
N LEU A 99 -20.04 13.44 8.14
CA LEU A 99 -19.44 12.37 8.93
C LEU A 99 -18.01 12.10 8.42
N VAL A 100 -17.07 12.13 9.33
CA VAL A 100 -15.67 11.78 9.08
C VAL A 100 -15.34 10.51 9.85
N GLY A 101 -14.62 9.58 9.25
CA GLY A 101 -14.22 8.38 10.00
C GLY A 101 -13.21 7.50 9.29
N THR A 102 -12.87 6.40 9.96
CA THR A 102 -12.01 5.38 9.38
C THR A 102 -12.81 4.40 8.52
N ARG A 103 -12.19 3.37 7.99
CA ARG A 103 -12.78 2.41 7.04
C ARG A 103 -14.19 1.93 7.38
N MET A 104 -14.54 1.78 8.68
CA MET A 104 -15.89 1.38 9.08
C MET A 104 -16.98 2.44 8.80
N ALA A 105 -16.59 3.70 8.64
CA ALA A 105 -17.53 4.79 8.38
C ALA A 105 -18.25 4.67 7.04
N VAL A 106 -17.72 3.88 6.09
CA VAL A 106 -18.39 3.63 4.80
C VAL A 106 -19.76 2.97 4.93
N PHE A 107 -20.05 2.36 6.09
CA PHE A 107 -21.34 1.70 6.37
C PHE A 107 -22.31 2.57 7.22
N ALA A 108 -21.89 3.77 7.63
CA ALA A 108 -22.76 4.63 8.45
C ALA A 108 -24.07 4.95 7.73
N PRO A 109 -25.24 4.94 8.41
CA PRO A 109 -26.55 5.10 7.80
C PRO A 109 -26.86 6.58 7.51
N ILE A 110 -26.15 7.15 6.54
CA ILE A 110 -26.34 8.54 6.10
C ILE A 110 -27.24 8.52 4.87
N ASP A 111 -28.37 9.23 4.95
CA ASP A 111 -29.25 9.48 3.81
C ASP A 111 -28.78 10.68 2.97
N ARG A 112 -29.37 10.85 1.79
CA ARG A 112 -29.13 12.00 0.90
C ARG A 112 -27.65 12.35 0.72
N LEU A 113 -26.77 11.34 0.59
CA LEU A 113 -25.37 11.57 0.29
C LEU A 113 -25.22 12.34 -1.03
N GLY A 114 -24.39 13.38 -1.01
CA GLY A 114 -23.98 14.13 -2.20
C GLY A 114 -22.51 14.00 -2.49
N LEU A 115 -21.70 13.69 -1.46
CA LEU A 115 -20.25 13.53 -1.59
C LEU A 115 -19.77 12.37 -0.72
N VAL A 116 -18.98 11.48 -1.32
CA VAL A 116 -18.16 10.48 -0.63
C VAL A 116 -16.71 10.79 -0.97
N TRP A 117 -15.93 11.16 0.04
CA TRP A 117 -14.51 11.48 -0.08
C TRP A 117 -13.67 10.40 0.60
N VAL A 118 -12.69 9.85 -0.11
CA VAL A 118 -11.70 8.91 0.44
C VAL A 118 -10.33 9.59 0.42
N GLU A 119 -9.84 9.95 1.58
CA GLU A 119 -8.52 10.58 1.74
C GLU A 119 -7.43 9.54 1.98
N GLY A 120 -6.32 9.61 1.22
CA GLY A 120 -5.28 8.60 1.20
C GLY A 120 -5.82 7.29 0.60
N GLU A 121 -6.37 7.34 -0.60
CA GLU A 121 -7.04 6.20 -1.25
C GLU A 121 -6.10 5.01 -1.50
N ASP A 122 -4.79 5.27 -1.54
CA ASP A 122 -3.69 4.31 -1.65
C ASP A 122 -3.32 3.63 -0.32
N ASP A 123 -3.81 4.15 0.82
CA ASP A 123 -3.47 3.61 2.14
C ASP A 123 -3.99 2.18 2.34
N ALA A 124 -3.06 1.26 2.58
CA ALA A 124 -3.39 -0.15 2.84
C ALA A 124 -4.31 -0.37 4.05
N SER A 125 -4.39 0.58 4.99
CA SER A 125 -5.28 0.50 6.17
C SER A 125 -6.76 0.69 5.83
N LEU A 126 -7.10 1.10 4.60
CA LEU A 126 -8.47 1.09 4.08
C LEU A 126 -9.00 -0.34 3.82
N LYS A 127 -8.12 -1.34 3.79
CA LYS A 127 -8.49 -2.76 3.73
C LYS A 127 -8.79 -3.31 5.12
N GLU A 128 -9.92 -4.00 5.29
CA GLU A 128 -10.23 -4.74 6.53
C GLU A 128 -9.48 -6.07 6.56
N GLU A 129 -8.79 -6.35 7.66
CA GLU A 129 -8.04 -7.59 7.84
C GLU A 129 -8.91 -8.76 8.33
N GLN A 130 -10.02 -8.43 9.00
CA GLN A 130 -10.98 -9.41 9.50
C GLN A 130 -12.09 -9.64 8.48
N SER A 131 -12.75 -10.81 8.56
CA SER A 131 -13.90 -11.11 7.72
C SER A 131 -15.12 -10.25 8.12
N PRO A 132 -15.82 -9.66 7.13
CA PRO A 132 -15.54 -9.64 5.70
C PRO A 132 -14.39 -8.69 5.35
N ARG A 133 -13.40 -9.17 4.58
CA ARG A 133 -12.20 -8.43 4.20
C ARG A 133 -12.50 -7.43 3.08
N TYR A 134 -13.32 -6.42 3.34
CA TYR A 134 -13.66 -5.37 2.38
C TYR A 134 -12.56 -4.33 2.26
N HIS A 135 -12.52 -3.64 1.12
CA HIS A 135 -11.73 -2.44 0.94
C HIS A 135 -12.65 -1.21 0.98
N ALA A 136 -12.38 -0.26 1.87
CA ALA A 136 -13.26 0.90 2.08
C ALA A 136 -13.43 1.74 0.81
N ARG A 137 -12.40 1.88 -0.03
CA ARG A 137 -12.47 2.55 -1.34
C ARG A 137 -13.53 1.91 -2.25
N GLU A 138 -13.56 0.58 -2.34
CA GLU A 138 -14.52 -0.14 -3.18
C GLU A 138 -15.94 -0.04 -2.64
N VAL A 139 -16.12 -0.11 -1.31
CA VAL A 139 -17.41 0.12 -0.69
C VAL A 139 -17.88 1.56 -0.89
N ALA A 140 -16.98 2.54 -0.75
CA ALA A 140 -17.26 3.95 -1.00
C ALA A 140 -17.72 4.19 -2.46
N ARG A 141 -17.04 3.57 -3.43
CA ARG A 141 -17.42 3.62 -4.85
C ARG A 141 -18.81 3.07 -5.08
N ARG A 142 -19.09 1.88 -4.55
CA ARG A 142 -20.40 1.23 -4.68
C ARG A 142 -21.49 2.06 -4.03
N ARG A 143 -21.23 2.59 -2.86
CA ARG A 143 -22.17 3.43 -2.13
C ARG A 143 -22.46 4.73 -2.87
N ALA A 144 -21.44 5.45 -3.33
CA ALA A 144 -21.63 6.67 -4.12
C ALA A 144 -22.47 6.42 -5.37
N CYS A 145 -22.26 5.29 -6.04
CA CYS A 145 -23.07 4.88 -7.20
C CYS A 145 -24.54 4.64 -6.83
N CYS A 146 -24.82 3.92 -5.72
CA CYS A 146 -26.19 3.64 -5.26
C CYS A 146 -26.92 4.91 -4.83
N ASP A 147 -26.23 5.84 -4.17
CA ASP A 147 -26.81 7.08 -3.63
C ASP A 147 -26.79 8.24 -4.66
N ARG A 148 -26.32 7.99 -5.89
CA ARG A 148 -26.10 9.02 -6.93
C ARG A 148 -25.29 10.20 -6.42
N ALA A 149 -24.26 9.90 -5.61
CA ALA A 149 -23.34 10.87 -5.02
C ALA A 149 -22.06 10.99 -5.84
N LEU A 150 -21.32 12.09 -5.65
CA LEU A 150 -19.97 12.19 -6.16
C LEU A 150 -19.02 11.34 -5.32
N LEU A 151 -18.17 10.57 -5.99
CA LEU A 151 -17.01 9.93 -5.40
C LEU A 151 -15.77 10.77 -5.66
N VAL A 152 -15.02 11.07 -4.63
CA VAL A 152 -13.69 11.66 -4.76
C VAL A 152 -12.68 10.76 -4.05
N LEU A 153 -11.73 10.24 -4.81
CA LEU A 153 -10.55 9.57 -4.29
C LEU A 153 -9.40 10.57 -4.28
N ALA A 154 -8.71 10.72 -3.16
CA ALA A 154 -7.69 11.75 -3.00
C ALA A 154 -6.40 11.16 -2.44
N SER A 155 -5.27 11.42 -3.09
CA SER A 155 -3.92 11.00 -2.67
C SER A 155 -2.86 11.96 -3.19
N SER A 156 -1.68 11.98 -2.55
CA SER A 156 -0.47 12.60 -3.13
C SER A 156 0.02 11.78 -4.32
N HIS A 157 0.03 10.45 -4.16
CA HIS A 157 0.53 9.48 -5.13
C HIS A 157 -0.51 8.38 -5.30
N PRO A 158 -1.30 8.41 -6.38
CA PRO A 158 -2.46 7.52 -6.52
C PRO A 158 -2.05 6.06 -6.64
N SER A 159 -2.94 5.18 -6.17
CA SER A 159 -2.81 3.73 -6.40
C SER A 159 -2.91 3.39 -7.88
N LEU A 160 -2.30 2.27 -8.27
CA LEU A 160 -2.40 1.80 -9.65
C LEU A 160 -3.84 1.45 -10.04
N GLU A 161 -4.68 1.07 -9.08
CA GLU A 161 -6.12 0.84 -9.28
C GLU A 161 -6.84 2.12 -9.71
N SER A 162 -6.63 3.21 -8.97
CA SER A 162 -7.26 4.50 -9.27
C SER A 162 -6.72 5.09 -10.58
N TRP A 163 -5.43 4.95 -10.82
CA TRP A 163 -4.81 5.32 -12.09
C TRP A 163 -5.40 4.53 -13.27
N SER A 164 -5.54 3.21 -13.15
CA SER A 164 -6.14 2.35 -14.17
C SER A 164 -7.59 2.76 -14.48
N ALA A 165 -8.38 3.09 -13.45
CA ALA A 165 -9.76 3.59 -13.63
C ALA A 165 -9.80 4.92 -14.42
N VAL A 166 -8.81 5.81 -14.20
CA VAL A 166 -8.68 7.03 -15.02
C VAL A 166 -8.35 6.70 -16.48
N GLN A 167 -7.41 5.78 -16.73
CA GLN A 167 -7.04 5.38 -18.09
C GLN A 167 -8.20 4.70 -18.85
N GLN A 168 -9.08 4.02 -18.12
CA GLN A 168 -10.27 3.37 -18.68
C GLN A 168 -11.46 4.33 -18.86
N GLY A 169 -11.31 5.60 -18.46
CA GLY A 169 -12.37 6.60 -18.53
C GLY A 169 -13.48 6.45 -17.48
N GLU A 170 -13.28 5.59 -16.50
CA GLU A 170 -14.23 5.40 -15.39
C GLU A 170 -14.17 6.52 -14.35
N MET A 171 -13.06 7.29 -14.34
CA MET A 171 -12.79 8.34 -13.38
C MET A 171 -12.10 9.54 -14.04
N THR A 172 -12.43 10.75 -13.60
CA THR A 172 -11.78 11.98 -14.07
C THR A 172 -10.64 12.38 -13.13
N ALA A 173 -9.42 12.54 -13.66
CA ALA A 173 -8.28 12.99 -12.87
C ALA A 173 -8.23 14.52 -12.76
N CYS A 174 -7.98 15.02 -11.56
CA CYS A 174 -7.65 16.42 -11.24
C CYS A 174 -6.27 16.44 -10.59
N VAL A 175 -5.24 16.81 -11.34
CA VAL A 175 -3.85 16.80 -10.88
C VAL A 175 -3.40 18.21 -10.54
N TYR A 176 -2.98 18.41 -9.28
CA TYR A 176 -2.48 19.66 -8.75
C TYR A 176 -1.00 19.51 -8.37
N ARG A 177 -0.13 19.73 -9.33
CA ARG A 177 1.31 19.70 -9.11
C ARG A 177 1.82 21.10 -8.82
N ASP A 178 2.65 21.22 -7.80
CA ASP A 178 3.47 22.40 -7.55
C ASP A 178 4.95 22.05 -7.79
N PRO A 179 5.47 22.32 -8.99
CA PRO A 179 6.86 22.01 -9.30
C PRO A 179 7.85 22.78 -8.42
N SER A 180 7.45 23.95 -7.89
CA SER A 180 8.29 24.75 -6.99
C SER A 180 8.40 24.14 -5.60
N GLY A 181 7.47 23.27 -5.22
CA GLY A 181 7.43 22.56 -3.94
C GLY A 181 8.33 21.33 -3.86
N PHE A 182 8.88 20.84 -4.99
CA PHE A 182 9.69 19.63 -5.00
C PHE A 182 11.12 19.89 -4.51
N PRO A 183 11.69 19.06 -3.61
CA PRO A 183 13.07 19.19 -3.14
C PRO A 183 14.08 18.77 -4.21
N ARG A 184 15.36 19.02 -3.95
CA ARG A 184 16.43 18.42 -4.77
C ARG A 184 16.58 16.95 -4.39
N VAL A 185 16.28 16.03 -5.30
CA VAL A 185 16.46 14.59 -5.10
C VAL A 185 17.74 14.12 -5.76
N GLN A 186 18.60 13.40 -5.00
CA GLN A 186 19.82 12.78 -5.48
C GLN A 186 19.80 11.28 -5.17
N VAL A 187 20.06 10.46 -6.18
CA VAL A 187 20.25 9.02 -6.04
C VAL A 187 21.74 8.72 -5.87
N ILE A 188 22.05 7.96 -4.83
CA ILE A 188 23.43 7.54 -4.49
C ILE A 188 23.57 6.06 -4.81
N ASP A 189 24.46 5.73 -5.74
CA ASP A 189 24.78 4.35 -6.10
C ASP A 189 25.68 3.71 -5.05
N LEU A 190 25.13 2.82 -4.23
CA LEU A 190 25.91 2.11 -3.21
C LEU A 190 27.01 1.21 -3.78
N ARG A 191 26.95 0.85 -5.07
CA ARG A 191 27.98 0.02 -5.71
C ARG A 191 29.32 0.77 -5.83
N GLU A 192 29.28 2.10 -5.96
CA GLU A 192 30.48 2.95 -6.03
C GLU A 192 31.24 2.98 -4.69
N TYR A 193 30.52 2.83 -3.58
CA TYR A 193 31.08 2.90 -2.23
C TYR A 193 31.38 1.52 -1.61
N SER A 194 31.05 0.41 -2.28
CA SER A 194 31.20 -0.94 -1.74
C SER A 194 32.66 -1.38 -1.55
N ARG A 195 33.61 -0.74 -2.22
CA ARG A 195 35.04 -1.04 -2.15
C ARG A 195 35.78 -0.25 -1.08
N GLU A 196 35.29 0.93 -0.72
CA GLU A 196 35.94 1.87 0.19
C GLU A 196 35.39 1.85 1.59
N THR A 197 34.20 1.27 1.77
CA THR A 197 33.52 1.21 3.06
C THR A 197 33.59 -0.19 3.64
N PRO A 198 33.92 -0.35 4.94
CA PRO A 198 33.89 -1.65 5.60
C PRO A 198 32.54 -2.34 5.42
N ALA A 199 32.55 -3.65 5.23
CA ALA A 199 31.33 -4.45 5.16
C ALA A 199 30.41 -4.11 6.35
N GLY A 200 29.21 -3.61 6.05
CA GLY A 200 28.25 -3.19 7.08
C GLY A 200 28.09 -1.68 7.29
N THR A 201 28.77 -0.83 6.50
CA THR A 201 28.53 0.62 6.55
C THR A 201 27.14 0.92 5.97
N LEU A 202 26.25 1.38 6.86
CA LEU A 202 24.82 1.63 6.55
C LEU A 202 24.61 2.99 5.86
N LEU A 203 25.56 3.92 6.01
CA LEU A 203 25.45 5.28 5.52
C LEU A 203 26.69 5.62 4.69
N SER A 204 26.49 6.05 3.44
CA SER A 204 27.57 6.51 2.56
C SER A 204 28.15 7.86 3.00
N PRO A 205 29.37 8.22 2.57
CA PRO A 205 29.92 9.55 2.84
C PRO A 205 28.99 10.70 2.43
N PRO A 206 28.37 10.72 1.23
CA PRO A 206 27.43 11.78 0.87
C PRO A 206 26.24 11.91 1.83
N LEU A 207 25.71 10.78 2.33
CA LEU A 207 24.60 10.82 3.28
C LEU A 207 25.03 11.44 4.63
N TYR A 208 26.23 11.14 5.11
CA TYR A 208 26.80 11.80 6.28
C TYR A 208 27.00 13.29 6.07
N GLU A 209 27.49 13.70 4.90
CA GLU A 209 27.68 15.11 4.55
C GLU A 209 26.34 15.86 4.53
N GLY A 210 25.28 15.26 3.97
CA GLY A 210 23.94 15.84 3.98
C GLY A 210 23.39 16.05 5.39
N ILE A 211 23.58 15.08 6.28
CA ILE A 211 23.19 15.24 7.71
C ILE A 211 24.03 16.37 8.35
N GLN A 212 25.34 16.36 8.14
CA GLN A 212 26.25 17.36 8.71
C GLN A 212 25.89 18.78 8.25
N GLU A 213 25.51 18.95 7.00
CA GLU A 213 25.12 20.25 6.46
C GLU A 213 23.81 20.75 7.09
N ALA A 214 22.81 19.89 7.25
CA ALA A 214 21.57 20.23 7.96
C ALA A 214 21.87 20.65 9.42
N LEU A 215 22.74 19.94 10.12
CA LEU A 215 23.15 20.30 11.49
C LEU A 215 23.88 21.64 11.57
N ARG A 216 24.77 21.95 10.59
CA ARG A 216 25.43 23.28 10.54
C ARG A 216 24.45 24.42 10.36
N GLN A 217 23.35 24.17 9.64
CA GLN A 217 22.26 25.13 9.44
C GLN A 217 21.28 25.20 10.62
N ASN A 218 21.51 24.46 11.70
CA ASN A 218 20.57 24.25 12.80
C ASN A 218 19.19 23.79 12.30
N ALA A 219 19.16 22.99 11.24
CA ALA A 219 17.96 22.48 10.61
C ALA A 219 17.78 20.99 10.87
N LEU A 220 16.53 20.53 10.81
CA LEU A 220 16.18 19.14 11.02
C LEU A 220 16.68 18.26 9.87
N ALA A 221 17.29 17.11 10.23
CA ALA A 221 17.57 16.00 9.32
C ALA A 221 16.64 14.81 9.63
N ILE A 222 16.08 14.16 8.61
CA ILE A 222 15.25 12.96 8.77
C ILE A 222 15.91 11.79 8.03
N LEU A 223 15.98 10.62 8.68
CA LEU A 223 16.37 9.36 8.05
C LEU A 223 15.16 8.44 7.97
N TYR A 224 14.68 8.22 6.76
CA TYR A 224 13.56 7.32 6.50
C TYR A 224 14.04 5.90 6.17
N LEU A 225 13.49 4.92 6.87
CA LEU A 225 13.77 3.50 6.70
C LEU A 225 12.53 2.80 6.16
N ASN A 226 12.60 2.35 4.92
CA ASN A 226 11.52 1.59 4.29
C ASN A 226 11.55 0.14 4.81
N ARG A 227 11.16 -0.05 6.10
CA ARG A 227 11.14 -1.37 6.73
C ARG A 227 9.73 -1.91 6.85
N LYS A 228 9.35 -2.82 5.93
CA LYS A 228 8.33 -3.83 6.17
C LYS A 228 8.80 -5.15 5.53
N GLY A 229 8.97 -6.19 6.31
CA GLY A 229 9.24 -7.53 5.81
C GLY A 229 9.81 -8.42 6.90
N PHE A 230 9.01 -9.39 7.34
CA PHE A 230 9.44 -10.46 8.27
C PHE A 230 10.01 -11.68 7.51
N ALA A 231 9.95 -11.68 6.18
CA ALA A 231 10.50 -12.76 5.38
C ALA A 231 11.98 -12.51 5.11
N SER A 232 12.84 -13.46 5.48
CA SER A 232 14.24 -13.42 5.10
C SER A 232 14.32 -13.63 3.58
N VAL A 233 14.81 -12.64 2.86
CA VAL A 233 15.10 -12.71 1.42
C VAL A 233 16.61 -12.61 1.25
N LEU A 234 17.16 -13.29 0.26
CA LEU A 234 18.56 -13.12 -0.13
C LEU A 234 18.66 -11.96 -1.11
N HIS A 235 19.69 -11.15 -0.98
CA HIS A 235 20.07 -10.16 -1.97
C HIS A 235 21.58 -10.26 -2.29
N CYS A 236 21.95 -9.81 -3.45
CA CYS A 236 23.34 -9.70 -3.81
C CYS A 236 23.95 -8.44 -3.18
N GLY A 237 24.98 -8.60 -2.35
CA GLY A 237 25.68 -7.47 -1.73
C GLY A 237 26.34 -6.51 -2.73
N ASP A 238 26.66 -6.97 -3.95
CA ASP A 238 27.33 -6.16 -4.96
C ASP A 238 26.34 -5.42 -5.88
N CYS A 239 25.26 -6.06 -6.36
CA CYS A 239 24.33 -5.45 -7.34
C CYS A 239 22.88 -5.28 -6.86
N GLY A 240 22.55 -5.69 -5.63
CA GLY A 240 21.22 -5.60 -5.07
C GLY A 240 20.19 -6.58 -5.61
N ALA A 241 20.51 -7.37 -6.65
CA ALA A 241 19.58 -8.30 -7.25
C ALA A 241 19.15 -9.42 -6.26
N MET A 242 17.91 -9.85 -6.38
CA MET A 242 17.32 -10.91 -5.56
C MET A 242 16.97 -12.13 -6.41
N PRO A 243 17.08 -13.35 -5.86
CA PRO A 243 16.49 -14.52 -6.48
C PRO A 243 14.96 -14.36 -6.60
N GLN A 244 14.43 -14.52 -7.81
CA GLN A 244 13.01 -14.39 -8.11
C GLN A 244 12.43 -15.73 -8.56
N CYS A 245 11.12 -15.89 -8.41
CA CYS A 245 10.37 -17.02 -8.94
C CYS A 245 10.14 -16.87 -10.44
N ASP A 246 10.55 -17.85 -11.24
CA ASP A 246 10.42 -17.82 -12.70
C ASP A 246 8.95 -17.78 -13.18
N ALA A 247 8.01 -18.28 -12.36
CA ALA A 247 6.59 -18.32 -12.73
C ALA A 247 5.79 -17.14 -12.17
N CYS A 248 6.23 -16.54 -11.06
CA CYS A 248 5.45 -15.50 -10.35
C CYS A 248 6.16 -14.15 -10.34
N SER A 249 7.45 -14.10 -10.71
CA SER A 249 8.29 -12.89 -10.72
C SER A 249 8.32 -12.12 -9.40
N VAL A 250 8.09 -12.81 -8.27
CA VAL A 250 8.23 -12.27 -6.93
C VAL A 250 9.49 -12.80 -6.27
N ALA A 251 10.07 -12.04 -5.33
CA ALA A 251 11.23 -12.45 -4.57
C ALA A 251 10.99 -13.79 -3.86
N LEU A 252 12.01 -14.64 -3.81
CA LEU A 252 11.95 -15.93 -3.13
C LEU A 252 12.31 -15.76 -1.65
N THR A 253 11.56 -16.37 -0.76
CA THR A 253 11.87 -16.40 0.67
C THR A 253 12.94 -17.43 0.99
N PHE A 254 13.93 -17.03 1.76
CA PHE A 254 15.05 -17.86 2.20
C PHE A 254 14.74 -18.55 3.52
N PHE A 255 14.90 -19.86 3.53
CA PHE A 255 14.74 -20.73 4.71
C PHE A 255 16.12 -21.18 5.20
N ARG A 256 16.65 -20.47 6.20
CA ARG A 256 18.00 -20.66 6.71
C ARG A 256 18.29 -22.10 7.20
N ARG A 257 17.31 -22.72 7.89
CA ARG A 257 17.49 -24.06 8.48
C ARG A 257 17.65 -25.17 7.44
N SER A 258 16.96 -25.06 6.32
CA SER A 258 16.93 -26.06 5.25
C SER A 258 17.68 -25.63 4.00
N ASN A 259 18.38 -24.48 4.05
CA ASN A 259 19.21 -23.89 3.00
C ASN A 259 18.56 -23.94 1.61
N HIS A 260 17.30 -23.49 1.52
CA HIS A 260 16.57 -23.38 0.27
C HIS A 260 15.82 -22.05 0.17
N VAL A 261 15.43 -21.70 -1.06
CA VAL A 261 14.54 -20.58 -1.33
C VAL A 261 13.20 -21.08 -1.86
N ARG A 262 12.08 -20.45 -1.47
CA ARG A 262 10.73 -20.87 -1.84
C ARG A 262 9.88 -19.68 -2.27
N CYS A 263 9.06 -19.89 -3.28
CA CYS A 263 8.01 -18.95 -3.66
C CYS A 263 6.76 -19.15 -2.79
N HIS A 264 6.28 -18.10 -2.15
CA HIS A 264 5.03 -18.15 -1.38
C HIS A 264 3.78 -18.24 -2.25
N TYR A 265 3.85 -17.84 -3.52
CA TYR A 265 2.68 -17.86 -4.41
C TYR A 265 2.41 -19.24 -4.97
N CYS A 266 3.39 -19.86 -5.60
CA CYS A 266 3.22 -21.16 -6.26
C CYS A 266 3.82 -22.35 -5.50
N GLY A 267 4.54 -22.12 -4.40
CA GLY A 267 5.18 -23.15 -3.59
C GLY A 267 6.48 -23.73 -4.17
N ARG A 268 6.92 -23.29 -5.37
CA ARG A 268 8.18 -23.77 -5.97
C ARG A 268 9.35 -23.54 -5.03
N THR A 269 10.11 -24.61 -4.80
CA THR A 269 11.33 -24.60 -3.99
C THR A 269 12.54 -24.80 -4.89
N LYS A 270 13.61 -24.05 -4.62
CA LYS A 270 14.90 -24.16 -5.30
C LYS A 270 16.02 -24.21 -4.25
N PRO A 271 17.17 -24.82 -4.56
CA PRO A 271 18.36 -24.61 -3.75
C PRO A 271 18.74 -23.13 -3.73
N VAL A 272 19.47 -22.71 -2.70
CA VAL A 272 20.08 -21.37 -2.70
C VAL A 272 21.06 -21.31 -3.88
N PRO A 273 20.98 -20.27 -4.74
CA PRO A 273 21.97 -20.11 -5.80
C PRO A 273 23.38 -19.91 -5.23
N ASP A 274 24.39 -20.54 -5.83
CA ASP A 274 25.78 -20.36 -5.40
C ASP A 274 26.33 -18.97 -5.73
N HIS A 275 25.72 -18.30 -6.71
CA HIS A 275 26.13 -16.98 -7.19
C HIS A 275 24.89 -16.18 -7.66
N CYS A 276 25.08 -14.86 -7.71
CA CYS A 276 24.05 -13.94 -8.20
C CYS A 276 23.76 -14.18 -9.69
N THR A 277 22.51 -14.35 -10.06
CA THR A 277 22.09 -14.57 -11.46
C THR A 277 22.31 -13.35 -12.36
N ARG A 278 22.45 -12.14 -11.79
CA ARG A 278 22.63 -10.88 -12.53
C ARG A 278 24.12 -10.53 -12.76
N CYS A 279 24.95 -10.61 -11.71
CA CYS A 279 26.35 -10.15 -11.76
C CYS A 279 27.39 -11.21 -11.40
N GLN A 280 26.97 -12.47 -11.19
CA GLN A 280 27.82 -13.63 -10.88
C GLN A 280 28.60 -13.51 -9.56
N SER A 281 28.29 -12.54 -8.70
CA SER A 281 28.90 -12.39 -7.39
C SER A 281 28.53 -13.53 -6.44
N LEU A 282 29.46 -13.94 -5.59
CA LEU A 282 29.25 -14.92 -4.52
C LEU A 282 28.62 -14.31 -3.24
N LYS A 283 28.46 -12.99 -3.19
CA LYS A 283 27.94 -12.28 -2.00
C LYS A 283 26.40 -12.28 -1.97
N LEU A 284 25.80 -13.44 -1.71
CA LEU A 284 24.36 -13.55 -1.44
C LEU A 284 24.14 -13.52 0.07
N GLU A 285 23.49 -12.47 0.57
CA GLU A 285 23.32 -12.21 1.99
C GLU A 285 21.83 -12.07 2.36
N PRO A 286 21.42 -12.52 3.57
CA PRO A 286 20.08 -12.23 4.06
C PRO A 286 19.90 -10.73 4.34
N VAL A 287 18.78 -10.17 3.92
CA VAL A 287 18.44 -8.75 4.18
C VAL A 287 18.21 -8.49 5.66
N GLY A 288 18.78 -7.41 6.19
CA GLY A 288 18.50 -6.95 7.54
C GLY A 288 19.39 -5.81 8.04
N SER A 289 18.96 -4.55 7.85
CA SER A 289 19.44 -3.42 8.65
C SER A 289 18.30 -2.90 9.53
N GLY A 290 18.48 -2.96 10.86
CA GLY A 290 17.49 -2.45 11.81
C GLY A 290 17.61 -0.95 12.03
N THR A 291 16.50 -0.27 12.39
CA THR A 291 16.49 1.14 12.85
C THR A 291 17.51 1.39 13.95
N GLU A 292 17.69 0.42 14.85
CA GLU A 292 18.67 0.47 15.95
C GLU A 292 20.12 0.59 15.44
N ARG A 293 20.49 -0.17 14.41
CA ARG A 293 21.85 -0.11 13.84
C ARG A 293 22.14 1.23 13.20
N ILE A 294 21.14 1.82 12.53
CA ILE A 294 21.26 3.16 11.94
C ILE A 294 21.33 4.22 13.05
N GLU A 295 20.50 4.12 14.07
CA GLU A 295 20.55 5.01 15.24
C GLU A 295 21.94 4.97 15.89
N GLU A 296 22.48 3.77 16.13
CA GLU A 296 23.81 3.60 16.71
C GLU A 296 24.91 4.23 15.84
N ALA A 297 24.87 4.03 14.52
CA ALA A 297 25.81 4.62 13.57
C ALA A 297 25.74 6.16 13.57
N VAL A 298 24.54 6.72 13.59
CA VAL A 298 24.30 8.17 13.67
C VAL A 298 24.79 8.74 14.98
N ARG A 299 24.43 8.16 16.13
CA ARG A 299 24.88 8.64 17.45
C ARG A 299 26.41 8.58 17.62
N ARG A 300 27.05 7.57 17.05
CA ARG A 300 28.54 7.47 17.06
C ARG A 300 29.19 8.58 16.23
N LYS A 301 28.57 8.94 15.10
CA LYS A 301 29.15 9.96 14.19
C LYS A 301 28.79 11.38 14.62
N PHE A 302 27.64 11.57 15.24
CA PHE A 302 27.12 12.87 15.68
C PHE A 302 26.77 12.84 17.18
N PRO A 303 27.76 12.73 18.07
CA PRO A 303 27.52 12.50 19.50
C PRO A 303 26.84 13.67 20.22
N LEU A 304 26.88 14.87 19.66
CA LEU A 304 26.23 16.06 20.21
C LEU A 304 24.82 16.31 19.67
N ALA A 305 24.39 15.56 18.64
CA ALA A 305 23.07 15.73 18.05
C ALA A 305 21.97 15.08 18.93
N ARG A 306 20.84 15.76 19.03
CA ARG A 306 19.63 15.25 19.70
C ARG A 306 18.87 14.35 18.73
N VAL A 307 19.05 13.02 18.89
CA VAL A 307 18.50 12.01 17.98
C VAL A 307 17.21 11.43 18.54
N GLY A 308 16.11 11.52 17.77
CA GLY A 308 14.83 10.88 18.04
C GLY A 308 14.55 9.69 17.14
N ARG A 309 13.94 8.61 17.66
CA ARG A 309 13.53 7.42 16.88
C ARG A 309 12.02 7.24 16.89
N VAL A 310 11.43 6.96 15.71
CA VAL A 310 9.99 6.77 15.50
C VAL A 310 9.74 5.45 14.76
N ASP A 311 9.44 4.42 15.51
CA ASP A 311 9.07 3.09 15.01
C ASP A 311 8.08 2.40 15.96
N GLY A 312 7.66 1.16 15.63
CA GLY A 312 6.72 0.40 16.45
C GLY A 312 7.22 -0.03 17.82
N GLU A 313 8.52 0.14 18.10
CA GLU A 313 9.10 -0.16 19.41
C GLU A 313 9.09 1.08 20.33
N THR A 314 9.33 2.26 19.76
CA THR A 314 9.39 3.53 20.50
C THR A 314 8.02 4.19 20.67
N ILE A 315 7.15 4.03 19.70
CA ILE A 315 5.79 4.61 19.71
C ILE A 315 4.77 3.47 19.85
N ARG A 316 4.40 3.16 21.07
CA ARG A 316 3.43 2.08 21.37
C ARG A 316 2.04 2.59 21.69
N ARG A 317 1.93 3.83 22.16
CA ARG A 317 0.68 4.44 22.64
C ARG A 317 0.48 5.81 21.98
N PRO A 318 -0.76 6.28 21.83
CA PRO A 318 -1.03 7.64 21.33
C PRO A 318 -0.34 8.75 22.16
N ALA A 319 -0.09 8.50 23.46
CA ALA A 319 0.64 9.45 24.31
C ALA A 319 2.11 9.61 23.90
N ASP A 320 2.76 8.51 23.49
CA ASP A 320 4.15 8.52 23.02
C ASP A 320 4.28 9.37 21.73
N ALA A 321 3.33 9.19 20.81
CA ALA A 321 3.25 9.99 19.59
C ALA A 321 3.09 11.49 19.87
N ARG A 322 2.17 11.85 20.78
CA ARG A 322 1.98 13.25 21.19
C ARG A 322 3.20 13.85 21.87
N ALA A 323 3.90 13.07 22.70
CA ALA A 323 5.15 13.50 23.32
C ALA A 323 6.22 13.77 22.26
N PHE A 324 6.40 12.84 21.32
CA PHE A 324 7.35 12.99 20.22
C PHE A 324 7.03 14.22 19.35
N SER A 325 5.76 14.42 18.98
CA SER A 325 5.33 15.58 18.18
C SER A 325 5.61 16.91 18.89
N ARG A 326 5.49 16.95 20.24
CA ARG A 326 5.85 18.14 21.02
C ARG A 326 7.35 18.43 21.00
N LEU A 327 8.21 17.42 21.18
CA LEU A 327 9.67 17.59 21.10
C LEU A 327 10.08 18.11 19.70
N LEU A 328 9.45 17.57 18.66
CA LEU A 328 9.72 17.99 17.29
C LEU A 328 9.28 19.44 17.04
N ALA A 329 8.07 19.80 17.48
CA ALA A 329 7.55 21.17 17.35
C ALA A 329 8.33 22.20 18.18
N ALA A 330 8.90 21.79 19.31
CA ALA A 330 9.77 22.62 20.14
C ALA A 330 11.21 22.78 19.57
N GLY A 331 11.54 22.10 18.46
CA GLY A 331 12.90 22.12 17.91
C GLY A 331 13.94 21.43 18.81
N GLU A 332 13.50 20.47 19.64
CA GLU A 332 14.37 19.74 20.55
C GLU A 332 15.04 18.51 19.92
N LEU A 333 14.81 18.27 18.63
CA LEU A 333 15.40 17.17 17.86
C LEU A 333 16.17 17.74 16.66
N ASP A 334 17.37 17.25 16.46
CA ASP A 334 18.24 17.61 15.33
C ASP A 334 18.20 16.56 14.23
N ILE A 335 18.10 15.28 14.63
CA ILE A 335 18.00 14.15 13.71
C ILE A 335 16.81 13.27 14.13
N VAL A 336 15.95 12.94 13.19
CA VAL A 336 14.85 11.98 13.39
C VAL A 336 15.07 10.76 12.51
N ILE A 337 15.03 9.57 13.10
CA ILE A 337 15.14 8.29 12.41
C ILE A 337 13.82 7.56 12.53
N GLY A 338 13.22 7.14 11.41
CA GLY A 338 11.96 6.45 11.53
C GLY A 338 11.54 5.64 10.31
N THR A 339 10.46 4.90 10.51
CA THR A 339 9.81 4.09 9.47
C THR A 339 8.56 4.80 8.95
N GLN A 340 7.67 4.10 8.27
CA GLN A 340 6.37 4.62 7.82
C GLN A 340 5.54 5.30 8.94
N MET A 341 5.90 5.11 10.21
CA MET A 341 5.27 5.82 11.31
C MET A 341 5.53 7.33 11.28
N LEU A 342 6.61 7.79 10.62
CA LEU A 342 6.88 9.21 10.38
C LEU A 342 5.70 9.91 9.69
N PHE A 343 5.05 9.24 8.76
CA PHE A 343 3.94 9.79 7.96
C PHE A 343 2.62 9.80 8.73
N ARG A 344 2.40 8.79 9.59
CA ARG A 344 1.17 8.64 10.39
C ARG A 344 0.98 9.76 11.41
N PHE A 345 2.06 10.21 12.05
CA PHE A 345 1.96 11.25 13.09
C PHE A 345 1.93 12.68 12.54
N GLY A 346 1.76 12.81 11.20
CA GLY A 346 1.60 14.11 10.57
C GLY A 346 2.71 15.07 10.97
N LEU A 347 3.95 14.60 10.84
CA LEU A 347 5.11 15.44 11.01
C LEU A 347 4.99 16.59 10.03
N GLN A 348 4.44 17.71 10.48
CA GLN A 348 4.38 18.96 9.69
C GLN A 348 5.75 19.63 9.62
N ALA A 349 6.73 19.08 10.35
CA ALA A 349 8.09 19.57 10.31
C ALA A 349 8.71 19.18 8.97
N ARG A 350 9.01 20.17 8.15
CA ARG A 350 9.78 19.98 6.94
C ARG A 350 11.26 20.03 7.29
N ALA A 351 12.00 18.99 6.87
CA ALA A 351 13.43 18.86 7.09
C ALA A 351 14.22 19.55 5.98
N ALA A 352 15.38 20.13 6.31
CA ALA A 352 16.32 20.59 5.30
C ALA A 352 16.97 19.41 4.57
N PHE A 353 17.10 18.29 5.26
CA PHE A 353 17.67 17.07 4.69
C PHE A 353 16.84 15.83 5.02
N VAL A 354 16.55 15.01 3.99
CA VAL A 354 15.95 13.70 4.14
C VAL A 354 16.86 12.65 3.51
N GLY A 355 17.28 11.67 4.30
CA GLY A 355 18.09 10.56 3.85
C GLY A 355 17.32 9.25 3.85
N VAL A 356 17.47 8.46 2.79
CA VAL A 356 16.98 7.08 2.71
C VAL A 356 18.19 6.15 2.63
N PRO A 357 18.60 5.51 3.74
CA PRO A 357 19.82 4.71 3.81
C PRO A 357 19.79 3.43 2.97
N ASP A 358 18.62 2.85 2.74
CA ASP A 358 18.44 1.61 1.98
C ASP A 358 17.04 1.61 1.33
N ALA A 359 16.95 2.08 0.10
CA ALA A 359 15.69 2.05 -0.66
C ALA A 359 15.36 0.62 -1.12
N ASP A 360 16.37 -0.22 -1.37
CA ASP A 360 16.20 -1.58 -1.87
C ASP A 360 15.41 -2.46 -0.90
N ALA A 361 15.46 -2.14 0.40
CA ALA A 361 14.72 -2.88 1.43
C ALA A 361 13.20 -2.98 1.15
N GLY A 362 12.62 -1.99 0.48
CA GLY A 362 11.21 -2.01 0.07
C GLY A 362 10.89 -3.07 -0.99
N LEU A 363 11.86 -3.40 -1.85
CA LEU A 363 11.72 -4.43 -2.89
C LEU A 363 11.96 -5.83 -2.36
N HIS A 364 12.58 -5.97 -1.20
CA HIS A 364 12.88 -7.26 -0.60
C HIS A 364 11.66 -7.99 -0.01
N VAL A 365 10.47 -7.41 -0.13
CA VAL A 365 9.21 -8.05 0.25
C VAL A 365 8.75 -8.96 -0.90
N PRO A 366 8.44 -10.25 -0.65
CA PRO A 366 7.95 -11.16 -1.68
C PRO A 366 6.48 -10.89 -2.03
N ASP A 367 6.21 -9.72 -2.58
CA ASP A 367 4.89 -9.21 -2.90
C ASP A 367 4.92 -8.50 -4.26
N PHE A 368 3.91 -8.74 -5.10
CA PHE A 368 3.82 -8.09 -6.42
C PHE A 368 3.63 -6.57 -6.33
N ARG A 369 3.17 -6.06 -5.16
CA ARG A 369 3.01 -4.63 -4.88
C ARG A 369 4.26 -4.00 -4.24
N SER A 370 5.37 -4.73 -4.14
CA SER A 370 6.58 -4.24 -3.45
C SER A 370 7.12 -2.95 -4.08
N ALA A 371 7.15 -2.87 -5.42
CA ALA A 371 7.61 -1.69 -6.14
C ALA A 371 6.69 -0.48 -5.91
N GLU A 372 5.36 -0.67 -5.95
CA GLU A 372 4.37 0.37 -5.68
C GLU A 372 4.48 0.92 -4.25
N ARG A 373 4.60 0.03 -3.26
CA ARG A 373 4.79 0.45 -1.85
C ARG A 373 6.11 1.15 -1.61
N MET A 374 7.18 0.68 -2.26
CA MET A 374 8.47 1.36 -2.18
C MET A 374 8.37 2.76 -2.78
N TYR A 375 7.76 2.88 -3.96
CA TYR A 375 7.55 4.17 -4.63
C TYR A 375 6.77 5.14 -3.73
N HIS A 376 5.60 4.74 -3.22
CA HIS A 376 4.80 5.58 -2.31
C HIS A 376 5.59 5.99 -1.06
N GLY A 377 6.27 5.04 -0.41
CA GLY A 377 7.07 5.35 0.78
C GLY A 377 8.25 6.30 0.52
N LEU A 378 8.86 6.22 -0.66
CA LEU A 378 9.93 7.14 -1.05
C LEU A 378 9.37 8.54 -1.38
N MET A 379 8.22 8.62 -2.05
CA MET A 379 7.58 9.89 -2.34
C MET A 379 7.05 10.56 -1.07
N ASP A 380 6.48 9.81 -0.13
CA ASP A 380 6.13 10.31 1.21
C ASP A 380 7.36 10.87 1.94
N ALA A 381 8.52 10.21 1.81
CA ALA A 381 9.77 10.70 2.39
C ALA A 381 10.25 11.99 1.70
N VAL A 382 10.10 12.09 0.39
CA VAL A 382 10.40 13.32 -0.38
C VAL A 382 9.53 14.48 0.11
N GLU A 383 8.25 14.25 0.40
CA GLU A 383 7.32 15.28 0.93
C GLU A 383 7.70 15.80 2.34
N LEU A 384 8.54 15.07 3.09
CA LEU A 384 9.07 15.57 4.38
C LEU A 384 10.15 16.65 4.22
N ALA A 385 10.76 16.77 3.03
CA ALA A 385 11.79 17.77 2.81
C ALA A 385 11.19 19.14 2.51
N LEU A 386 11.96 20.17 2.83
CA LEU A 386 11.71 21.53 2.35
C LEU A 386 11.78 21.56 0.81
N PRO A 387 11.10 22.53 0.14
CA PRO A 387 11.31 22.76 -1.28
C PRO A 387 12.76 23.09 -1.63
N ALA A 388 13.19 22.82 -2.86
CA ALA A 388 14.55 23.10 -3.32
C ALA A 388 14.95 24.58 -3.16
N HIS A 389 14.03 25.51 -3.40
CA HIS A 389 14.28 26.94 -3.23
C HIS A 389 14.47 27.35 -1.75
N ALA A 390 14.00 26.54 -0.81
CA ALA A 390 14.19 26.71 0.64
C ALA A 390 15.36 25.84 1.17
N GLY A 391 16.20 25.29 0.29
CA GLY A 391 17.36 24.51 0.65
C GLY A 391 17.10 23.03 0.90
N GLY A 392 15.90 22.52 0.62
CA GLY A 392 15.55 21.13 0.86
C GLY A 392 16.27 20.15 -0.07
N ALA A 393 16.82 19.09 0.52
CA ALA A 393 17.53 18.03 -0.19
C ALA A 393 17.11 16.64 0.28
N VAL A 394 17.00 15.72 -0.67
CA VAL A 394 16.73 14.30 -0.42
C VAL A 394 17.84 13.46 -1.03
N MET A 395 18.37 12.53 -0.26
CA MET A 395 19.35 11.56 -0.76
C MET A 395 18.85 10.13 -0.58
N ILE A 396 18.82 9.36 -1.67
CA ILE A 396 18.30 7.99 -1.70
C ILE A 396 19.44 7.06 -2.04
N GLN A 397 19.87 6.23 -1.09
CA GLN A 397 20.86 5.19 -1.31
C GLN A 397 20.22 3.92 -1.87
N THR A 398 20.77 3.39 -2.96
CA THR A 398 20.30 2.18 -3.62
C THR A 398 21.42 1.49 -4.40
N ARG A 399 21.30 0.17 -4.63
CA ARG A 399 22.08 -0.58 -5.62
C ARG A 399 21.35 -0.77 -6.94
N LEU A 400 20.08 -0.37 -6.96
CA LEU A 400 19.14 -0.57 -8.09
C LEU A 400 18.79 0.78 -8.73
N THR A 401 19.78 1.57 -9.09
CA THR A 401 19.62 2.92 -9.64
C THR A 401 18.78 2.98 -10.92
N ASP A 402 18.73 1.87 -11.66
CA ASP A 402 17.97 1.67 -12.89
C ASP A 402 16.53 1.16 -12.66
N HIS A 403 16.12 0.96 -11.41
CA HIS A 403 14.77 0.52 -11.10
C HIS A 403 13.75 1.64 -11.37
N HIS A 404 12.66 1.32 -12.09
CA HIS A 404 11.67 2.31 -12.52
C HIS A 404 11.09 3.17 -11.38
N ALA A 405 10.89 2.60 -10.19
CA ALA A 405 10.41 3.35 -9.03
C ALA A 405 11.45 4.37 -8.54
N ILE A 406 12.74 4.04 -8.53
CA ILE A 406 13.83 4.95 -8.14
C ILE A 406 13.95 6.09 -9.16
N MET A 407 13.92 5.76 -10.44
CA MET A 407 13.99 6.76 -11.51
C MET A 407 12.81 7.73 -11.48
N ALA A 408 11.60 7.24 -11.23
CA ALA A 408 10.41 8.07 -11.12
C ALA A 408 10.45 9.00 -9.90
N VAL A 409 10.92 8.52 -8.74
CA VAL A 409 11.13 9.37 -7.54
C VAL A 409 12.14 10.46 -7.82
N ALA A 410 13.26 10.14 -8.48
CA ALA A 410 14.28 11.12 -8.83
C ALA A 410 13.75 12.20 -9.80
N ALA A 411 12.87 11.80 -10.71
CA ALA A 411 12.24 12.70 -11.68
C ALA A 411 11.06 13.51 -11.08
N GLY A 412 10.50 13.09 -9.93
CA GLY A 412 9.30 13.70 -9.35
C GLY A 412 8.05 13.49 -10.23
N ASP A 413 8.00 12.39 -11.00
CA ASP A 413 6.93 12.14 -11.96
C ASP A 413 6.25 10.78 -11.74
N ASP A 414 5.05 10.83 -11.14
CA ASP A 414 4.23 9.64 -10.89
C ASP A 414 3.84 8.92 -12.19
N SER A 415 3.69 9.64 -13.30
CA SER A 415 3.26 9.03 -14.56
C SER A 415 4.28 8.03 -15.10
N VAL A 416 5.56 8.29 -14.89
CA VAL A 416 6.66 7.39 -15.28
C VAL A 416 6.57 6.08 -14.52
N PHE A 417 6.36 6.16 -13.20
CA PHE A 417 6.18 4.97 -12.36
C PHE A 417 4.92 4.18 -12.76
N LEU A 418 3.78 4.86 -12.80
CA LEU A 418 2.47 4.23 -13.00
C LEU A 418 2.37 3.53 -14.35
N GLN A 419 2.90 4.12 -15.42
CA GLN A 419 2.93 3.51 -16.75
C GLN A 419 3.78 2.24 -16.78
N GLN A 420 4.98 2.28 -16.22
CA GLN A 420 5.88 1.13 -16.21
C GLN A 420 5.36 0.01 -15.29
N GLU A 421 4.88 0.35 -14.11
CA GLU A 421 4.30 -0.63 -13.18
C GLU A 421 3.05 -1.29 -13.80
N GLN A 422 2.18 -0.53 -14.48
CA GLN A 422 1.03 -1.08 -15.19
C GLN A 422 1.45 -2.07 -16.27
N ALA A 423 2.48 -1.74 -17.05
CA ALA A 423 3.00 -2.64 -18.09
C ALA A 423 3.53 -3.95 -17.47
N PHE A 424 4.27 -3.89 -16.36
CA PHE A 424 4.71 -5.08 -15.61
C PHE A 424 3.53 -5.91 -15.10
N ARG A 425 2.51 -5.27 -14.49
CA ARG A 425 1.34 -5.97 -13.99
C ARG A 425 0.54 -6.61 -15.12
N GLN A 426 0.46 -5.98 -16.28
CA GLN A 426 -0.17 -6.55 -17.46
C GLN A 426 0.56 -7.79 -17.96
N MET A 427 1.88 -7.71 -18.11
CA MET A 427 2.70 -8.83 -18.56
C MET A 427 2.61 -10.03 -17.60
N LEU A 428 2.56 -9.77 -16.29
CA LEU A 428 2.53 -10.79 -15.25
C LEU A 428 1.11 -11.17 -14.82
N GLN A 429 0.09 -10.58 -15.41
CA GLN A 429 -1.33 -10.79 -15.07
C GLN A 429 -1.61 -10.54 -13.57
N TYR A 430 -1.25 -9.38 -13.04
CA TYR A 430 -1.57 -8.96 -11.67
C TYR A 430 -2.62 -7.83 -11.64
N PRO A 431 -3.32 -7.65 -10.50
CA PRO A 431 -4.22 -6.51 -10.31
C PRO A 431 -3.53 -5.16 -10.58
N PRO A 432 -4.25 -4.17 -11.12
CA PRO A 432 -5.72 -4.11 -11.30
C PRO A 432 -6.25 -4.70 -12.62
N LEU A 433 -5.39 -5.19 -13.49
CA LEU A 433 -5.78 -5.70 -14.81
C LEU A 433 -6.34 -7.13 -14.77
N THR A 434 -6.15 -7.79 -13.66
CA THR A 434 -6.74 -9.09 -13.31
C THR A 434 -7.22 -9.02 -11.87
N SER A 435 -8.09 -9.94 -11.47
CA SER A 435 -8.49 -10.13 -10.08
C SER A 435 -7.65 -11.22 -9.43
N LEU A 436 -7.35 -11.04 -8.16
CA LEU A 436 -6.62 -11.99 -7.34
C LEU A 436 -7.45 -12.34 -6.11
N VAL A 437 -7.71 -13.63 -5.90
CA VAL A 437 -8.35 -14.11 -4.67
C VAL A 437 -7.35 -14.96 -3.91
N ARG A 438 -7.06 -14.58 -2.67
CA ARG A 438 -6.26 -15.35 -1.72
C ARG A 438 -7.19 -16.18 -0.83
N LEU A 439 -6.90 -17.47 -0.76
CA LEU A 439 -7.62 -18.45 0.03
C LEU A 439 -6.67 -18.97 1.10
N ASP A 440 -6.97 -18.73 2.37
CA ASP A 440 -6.14 -19.13 3.50
C ASP A 440 -6.79 -20.33 4.22
N VAL A 441 -6.01 -21.37 4.48
CA VAL A 441 -6.40 -22.53 5.31
C VAL A 441 -5.53 -22.52 6.55
N SER A 442 -6.14 -22.46 7.74
CA SER A 442 -5.38 -22.45 8.98
C SER A 442 -5.88 -23.45 10.02
N GLY A 443 -4.95 -23.99 10.83
CA GLY A 443 -5.22 -24.98 11.86
C GLY A 443 -4.03 -25.23 12.77
N THR A 444 -4.23 -26.06 13.79
CA THR A 444 -3.21 -26.35 14.83
C THR A 444 -2.20 -27.42 14.40
N LEU A 445 -2.54 -28.26 13.40
CA LEU A 445 -1.68 -29.36 12.92
C LEU A 445 -1.32 -29.11 11.46
N GLU A 446 -0.05 -28.85 11.17
CA GLU A 446 0.44 -28.53 9.83
C GLU A 446 0.08 -29.58 8.76
N PRO A 447 0.25 -30.91 8.97
CA PRO A 447 -0.11 -31.89 7.97
C PRO A 447 -1.59 -31.88 7.58
N VAL A 448 -2.48 -31.60 8.55
CA VAL A 448 -3.93 -31.50 8.32
C VAL A 448 -4.26 -30.26 7.51
N VAL A 449 -3.61 -29.14 7.81
CA VAL A 449 -3.77 -27.87 7.07
C VAL A 449 -3.27 -28.04 5.62
N ALA A 450 -2.10 -28.61 5.43
CA ALA A 450 -1.52 -28.87 4.11
C ALA A 450 -2.42 -29.78 3.25
N GLN A 451 -2.95 -30.85 3.85
CA GLN A 451 -3.87 -31.77 3.18
C GLN A 451 -5.17 -31.06 2.78
N ALA A 452 -5.76 -30.27 3.68
CA ALA A 452 -6.98 -29.52 3.39
C ALA A 452 -6.76 -28.47 2.28
N ALA A 453 -5.63 -27.76 2.31
CA ALA A 453 -5.25 -26.82 1.26
C ALA A 453 -5.04 -27.54 -0.09
N GLY A 454 -4.39 -28.71 -0.07
CA GLY A 454 -4.21 -29.56 -1.26
C GLY A 454 -5.52 -29.98 -1.89
N ARG A 455 -6.48 -30.40 -1.06
CA ARG A 455 -7.84 -30.76 -1.51
C ARG A 455 -8.59 -29.58 -2.10
N TRP A 456 -8.53 -28.39 -1.46
CA TRP A 456 -9.17 -27.20 -2.00
C TRP A 456 -8.58 -26.82 -3.36
N ALA A 457 -7.26 -26.83 -3.48
CA ALA A 457 -6.60 -26.55 -4.75
C ALA A 457 -6.99 -27.56 -5.86
N ALA A 458 -7.17 -28.84 -5.52
CA ALA A 458 -7.63 -29.84 -6.46
C ALA A 458 -9.07 -29.60 -6.93
N LEU A 459 -9.98 -29.25 -6.01
CA LEU A 459 -11.36 -28.89 -6.32
C LEU A 459 -11.42 -27.65 -7.24
N LEU A 460 -10.65 -26.62 -6.92
CA LEU A 460 -10.57 -25.40 -7.75
C LEU A 460 -10.12 -25.74 -9.18
N ARG A 461 -9.08 -26.55 -9.34
CA ARG A 461 -8.59 -26.95 -10.67
C ARG A 461 -9.62 -27.78 -11.44
N ALA A 462 -10.34 -28.68 -10.76
CA ALA A 462 -11.41 -29.45 -11.37
C ALA A 462 -12.57 -28.57 -11.86
N GLU A 463 -12.97 -27.55 -11.07
CA GLU A 463 -13.99 -26.60 -11.47
C GLU A 463 -13.54 -25.72 -12.67
N VAL A 464 -12.27 -25.32 -12.73
CA VAL A 464 -11.73 -24.58 -13.88
C VAL A 464 -11.85 -25.40 -15.17
N VAL A 465 -11.47 -26.68 -15.13
CA VAL A 465 -11.60 -27.60 -16.28
C VAL A 465 -13.06 -27.79 -16.67
N SER A 466 -13.95 -27.98 -15.70
CA SER A 466 -15.39 -28.16 -15.92
C SER A 466 -16.07 -26.91 -16.50
N ALA A 467 -15.60 -25.71 -16.11
CA ALA A 467 -16.09 -24.43 -16.65
C ALA A 467 -15.63 -24.23 -18.10
N GLY A 468 -14.38 -24.60 -18.42
CA GLY A 468 -13.85 -24.56 -19.79
C GLY A 468 -14.65 -25.43 -20.75
N ASN A 469 -15.03 -26.64 -20.33
CA ASN A 469 -15.81 -27.57 -21.14
C ASN A 469 -17.28 -27.14 -21.32
N ARG A 470 -17.85 -26.36 -20.40
CA ARG A 470 -19.22 -25.80 -20.52
C ARG A 470 -19.30 -24.66 -21.53
N GLY A 471 -18.22 -23.86 -21.69
CA GLY A 471 -18.16 -22.76 -22.65
C GLY A 471 -18.06 -23.23 -24.11
N THR A 472 -17.63 -24.45 -24.38
CA THR A 472 -17.53 -25.02 -25.75
C THR A 472 -18.86 -25.63 -26.25
N ASN A 473 -19.86 -25.84 -25.38
CA ASN A 473 -21.15 -26.45 -25.74
C ASN A 473 -22.30 -25.43 -25.92
N ALA A 474 -22.09 -24.13 -25.67
CA ALA A 474 -23.06 -23.08 -26.00
C ALA A 474 -22.77 -22.58 -27.43
N GLY A 475 -23.44 -23.20 -28.41
CA GLY A 475 -23.33 -22.84 -29.82
C GLY A 475 -23.85 -21.43 -30.08
N ASP A 476 -22.96 -20.47 -30.15
CA ASP A 476 -23.16 -19.25 -30.89
C ASP A 476 -21.81 -18.91 -31.58
N GLY A 477 -21.88 -18.93 -32.89
CA GLY A 477 -20.74 -18.94 -33.81
C GLY A 477 -20.05 -17.58 -33.99
N SER A 478 -19.71 -16.86 -32.94
CA SER A 478 -18.90 -15.65 -33.02
C SER A 478 -17.49 -15.91 -32.47
N PRO A 479 -16.44 -15.80 -33.29
CA PRO A 479 -15.07 -15.98 -32.83
C PRO A 479 -14.64 -14.80 -31.96
N LEU A 480 -14.33 -15.09 -30.69
CA LEU A 480 -13.61 -14.14 -29.83
C LEU A 480 -12.22 -13.85 -30.42
N PRO A 481 -11.72 -12.61 -30.36
CA PRO A 481 -10.44 -12.25 -30.95
C PRO A 481 -9.29 -13.00 -30.26
N GLN A 482 -8.62 -13.86 -31.01
CA GLN A 482 -7.37 -14.50 -30.63
C GLN A 482 -6.28 -13.43 -30.52
N ARG A 483 -5.84 -13.12 -29.32
CA ARG A 483 -4.59 -12.40 -29.08
C ARG A 483 -3.49 -13.40 -28.77
N SER A 484 -2.62 -13.59 -29.74
CA SER A 484 -1.36 -14.31 -29.65
C SER A 484 -0.40 -13.59 -28.70
N THR A 485 -0.07 -14.17 -27.56
CA THR A 485 1.13 -13.85 -26.79
C THR A 485 1.84 -15.17 -26.46
N GLY A 486 3.07 -15.27 -26.97
CA GLY A 486 3.90 -16.46 -26.86
C GLY A 486 4.29 -16.78 -25.42
N PHE A 487 3.68 -17.80 -24.89
CA PHE A 487 4.19 -18.84 -23.97
C PHE A 487 3.17 -19.96 -24.06
N GLY A 488 3.62 -21.14 -24.51
CA GLY A 488 2.77 -22.24 -24.89
C GLY A 488 1.91 -22.80 -23.76
N GLY A 489 0.63 -23.02 -24.02
CA GLY A 489 -0.33 -23.72 -23.18
C GLY A 489 -1.64 -22.98 -23.06
N GLU A 490 -2.73 -23.63 -23.44
CA GLU A 490 -4.14 -23.23 -23.44
C GLU A 490 -4.50 -22.07 -22.50
N THR A 491 -5.04 -21.00 -23.03
CA THR A 491 -5.50 -19.79 -22.32
C THR A 491 -6.74 -20.10 -21.47
N SER A 492 -6.55 -20.76 -20.33
CA SER A 492 -7.57 -20.73 -19.29
C SER A 492 -7.57 -19.33 -18.66
N SER A 493 -8.72 -18.65 -18.66
CA SER A 493 -8.91 -17.33 -18.04
C SER A 493 -8.63 -17.30 -16.53
N ILE A 494 -8.32 -18.45 -15.92
CA ILE A 494 -8.09 -18.65 -14.49
C ILE A 494 -6.83 -19.47 -14.24
N VAL A 495 -5.99 -19.00 -13.33
CA VAL A 495 -4.76 -19.67 -12.89
C VAL A 495 -4.82 -19.92 -11.39
N ILE A 496 -4.60 -21.19 -10.98
CA ILE A 496 -4.54 -21.60 -9.57
C ILE A 496 -3.08 -21.80 -9.18
N LEU A 497 -2.56 -20.96 -8.29
CA LEU A 497 -1.20 -21.05 -7.74
C LEU A 497 -1.23 -21.64 -6.32
N GLY A 498 -0.24 -22.44 -6.00
CA GLY A 498 -0.18 -23.15 -4.71
C GLY A 498 -0.88 -24.52 -4.75
N PRO A 499 -1.19 -25.14 -3.57
CA PRO A 499 -1.05 -24.56 -2.22
C PRO A 499 0.40 -24.38 -1.78
N SER A 500 0.64 -23.41 -0.92
CA SER A 500 1.95 -23.15 -0.32
C SER A 500 1.80 -22.65 1.12
N PRO A 501 2.78 -22.88 2.01
CA PRO A 501 2.79 -22.22 3.30
C PRO A 501 2.73 -20.70 3.12
N ALA A 502 1.89 -20.02 3.91
CA ALA A 502 1.84 -18.56 3.93
C ALA A 502 3.19 -17.96 4.36
N PRO A 503 3.50 -16.69 4.05
CA PRO A 503 4.72 -16.02 4.51
C PRO A 503 4.93 -16.13 6.02
N HIS A 504 3.87 -16.01 6.79
CA HIS A 504 3.81 -16.32 8.22
C HIS A 504 3.21 -17.70 8.42
N ALA A 505 4.03 -18.75 8.13
CA ALA A 505 3.58 -20.15 8.17
C ALA A 505 2.95 -20.55 9.52
N MET A 506 3.29 -19.87 10.61
CA MET A 506 2.67 -20.05 11.93
C MET A 506 2.38 -18.68 12.57
N ALA A 507 1.11 -18.38 12.83
CA ALA A 507 0.66 -17.19 13.52
C ALA A 507 -0.28 -17.58 14.67
N ARG A 508 -0.03 -17.05 15.87
CA ARG A 508 -0.86 -17.30 17.08
C ARG A 508 -1.10 -18.79 17.34
N GLY A 509 -0.07 -19.63 17.15
CA GLY A 509 -0.16 -21.09 17.37
C GLY A 509 -0.91 -21.85 16.29
N ARG A 510 -1.19 -21.25 15.13
CA ARG A 510 -1.84 -21.91 14.00
C ARG A 510 -0.94 -21.87 12.77
N TYR A 511 -0.84 -22.99 12.09
CA TYR A 511 -0.22 -23.08 10.77
C TYR A 511 -1.18 -22.49 9.73
N CYS A 512 -0.65 -21.82 8.72
CA CYS A 512 -1.42 -21.21 7.65
C CYS A 512 -0.84 -21.61 6.27
N TRP A 513 -1.70 -22.08 5.38
CA TRP A 513 -1.40 -22.38 3.98
C TRP A 513 -2.30 -21.53 3.09
N GLN A 514 -1.79 -21.12 1.94
CA GLN A 514 -2.50 -20.28 1.00
C GLN A 514 -2.60 -20.87 -0.40
N ILE A 515 -3.67 -20.50 -1.10
CA ILE A 515 -3.90 -20.76 -2.51
C ILE A 515 -4.25 -19.41 -3.15
N LEU A 516 -3.73 -19.15 -4.34
CA LEU A 516 -4.06 -17.93 -5.08
C LEU A 516 -4.81 -18.30 -6.35
N VAL A 517 -5.94 -17.62 -6.55
CA VAL A 517 -6.75 -17.72 -7.77
C VAL A 517 -6.59 -16.40 -8.52
N LYS A 518 -5.93 -16.44 -9.69
CA LYS A 518 -5.83 -15.30 -10.62
C LYS A 518 -6.88 -15.47 -11.70
N SER A 519 -7.65 -14.42 -11.98
CA SER A 519 -8.70 -14.43 -13.00
C SER A 519 -8.78 -13.11 -13.75
N LEU A 520 -9.05 -13.15 -15.05
CA LEU A 520 -9.34 -11.94 -15.84
C LEU A 520 -10.68 -11.30 -15.44
N SER A 521 -11.61 -12.09 -14.90
CA SER A 521 -12.90 -11.62 -14.41
C SER A 521 -13.05 -11.97 -12.93
N LEU A 522 -13.34 -10.97 -12.10
CA LEU A 522 -13.61 -11.17 -10.69
C LEU A 522 -14.83 -12.07 -10.45
N GLU A 523 -15.87 -11.91 -11.25
CA GLU A 523 -17.12 -12.67 -11.10
C GLU A 523 -16.87 -14.18 -11.34
N VAL A 524 -16.14 -14.53 -12.40
CA VAL A 524 -15.78 -15.92 -12.69
C VAL A 524 -14.90 -16.51 -11.60
N GLY A 525 -13.90 -15.75 -11.13
CA GLY A 525 -13.04 -16.20 -10.03
C GLY A 525 -13.80 -16.43 -8.73
N LYS A 526 -14.73 -15.53 -8.38
CA LYS A 526 -15.60 -15.67 -7.21
C LYS A 526 -16.52 -16.89 -7.31
N GLU A 527 -17.15 -17.12 -8.44
CA GLU A 527 -18.08 -18.23 -8.63
C GLU A 527 -17.42 -19.59 -8.35
N ILE A 528 -16.23 -19.80 -8.88
CA ILE A 528 -15.46 -21.03 -8.65
C ILE A 528 -15.09 -21.17 -7.17
N VAL A 529 -14.66 -20.07 -6.52
CA VAL A 529 -14.31 -20.07 -5.10
C VAL A 529 -15.53 -20.40 -4.24
N VAL A 530 -16.69 -19.81 -4.50
CA VAL A 530 -17.93 -20.06 -3.75
C VAL A 530 -18.36 -21.51 -3.88
N ARG A 531 -18.42 -22.05 -5.10
CA ARG A 531 -18.79 -23.47 -5.34
C ARG A 531 -17.90 -24.45 -4.60
N THR A 532 -16.59 -24.25 -4.67
CA THR A 532 -15.62 -25.14 -3.99
C THR A 532 -15.67 -24.97 -2.47
N ARG A 533 -15.97 -23.76 -1.97
CA ARG A 533 -16.09 -23.49 -0.54
C ARG A 533 -17.24 -24.24 0.09
N GLU A 534 -18.41 -24.30 -0.55
CA GLU A 534 -19.58 -25.03 -0.04
C GLU A 534 -19.31 -26.52 0.19
N VAL A 535 -18.46 -27.12 -0.66
CA VAL A 535 -18.02 -28.50 -0.50
C VAL A 535 -17.18 -28.67 0.77
N LEU A 536 -16.27 -27.74 1.03
CA LEU A 536 -15.36 -27.80 2.17
C LEU A 536 -16.01 -27.45 3.50
N ASP A 537 -17.01 -26.59 3.53
CA ASP A 537 -17.70 -26.22 4.77
C ASP A 537 -18.40 -27.40 5.45
N ARG A 538 -18.81 -28.40 4.67
CA ARG A 538 -19.37 -29.65 5.20
C ARG A 538 -18.34 -30.50 5.95
N GLU A 539 -17.06 -30.34 5.60
CA GLU A 539 -15.94 -31.10 6.17
C GLU A 539 -15.25 -30.35 7.33
N SER A 540 -15.23 -29.01 7.29
CA SER A 540 -14.48 -28.15 8.23
C SER A 540 -14.95 -28.26 9.68
N ARG A 541 -16.23 -28.57 9.88
CA ARG A 541 -16.86 -28.68 11.22
C ARG A 541 -16.23 -29.78 12.10
N ARG A 542 -15.46 -30.70 11.54
CA ARG A 542 -14.85 -31.85 12.25
C ARG A 542 -13.37 -31.67 12.60
N GLY A 543 -12.66 -30.65 12.07
CA GLY A 543 -11.19 -30.60 12.14
C GLY A 543 -10.55 -29.36 12.79
N GLY A 544 -11.31 -28.40 13.33
CA GLY A 544 -10.76 -27.15 13.88
C GLY A 544 -10.02 -26.27 12.84
N LEU A 545 -10.25 -26.54 11.54
CA LEU A 545 -9.75 -25.77 10.43
C LEU A 545 -10.55 -24.47 10.26
N ARG A 546 -9.86 -23.39 9.84
CA ARG A 546 -10.48 -22.14 9.38
C ARG A 546 -10.11 -21.92 7.93
N PHE A 547 -11.07 -21.40 7.18
CA PHE A 547 -10.94 -21.08 5.78
C PHE A 547 -11.32 -19.61 5.61
N ASP A 548 -10.39 -18.80 5.17
CA ASP A 548 -10.58 -17.39 4.93
C ASP A 548 -10.43 -17.07 3.44
N ILE A 549 -11.20 -16.09 2.97
CA ILE A 549 -11.17 -15.61 1.58
C ILE A 549 -10.85 -14.13 1.59
N ASP A 550 -9.89 -13.73 0.79
CA ASP A 550 -9.50 -12.34 0.60
C ASP A 550 -9.48 -12.00 -0.89
N VAL A 551 -10.41 -11.14 -1.29
CA VAL A 551 -10.53 -10.67 -2.66
C VAL A 551 -9.69 -9.42 -2.82
N ASP A 552 -8.84 -9.40 -3.85
CA ASP A 552 -7.90 -8.33 -4.15
C ASP A 552 -7.10 -7.90 -2.90
N PRO A 553 -6.26 -8.82 -2.37
CA PRO A 553 -5.48 -8.56 -1.17
C PRO A 553 -4.50 -7.41 -1.42
N VAL A 554 -4.41 -6.49 -0.47
CA VAL A 554 -3.44 -5.38 -0.52
C VAL A 554 -2.07 -5.78 -0.01
N ALA A 555 -1.96 -6.89 0.72
CA ALA A 555 -0.69 -7.46 1.18
C ALA A 555 -0.71 -8.98 1.05
N MET A 556 0.39 -9.53 0.55
CA MET A 556 0.59 -10.97 0.36
C MET A 556 1.56 -11.58 1.38
N ALA A 557 2.31 -10.74 2.08
CA ALA A 557 3.30 -11.11 3.09
C ALA A 557 3.01 -10.50 4.47
#